data_8862d99b1ca3287b25b06e6ec2a2ca99
#
_entry.id   8862d99b1ca3287b25b06e6ec2a2ca99
#
_cell.length_a   1.000
_cell.length_b   1.000
_cell.length_c   1.000
_cell.angle_alpha   90.00
_cell.angle_beta   90.00
_cell.angle_gamma   90.00
#
_symmetry.space_group_name_H-M   'P 1'
#
loop_
_entity.id
_entity.type
_entity.pdbx_description
1 polymer ?
#
loop_
_entity_poly.entity_id
_entity_poly.type
_entity_poly.pdbx_seq_one_letter_code
_entity_poly.pdbx_strand_id
1 'polypeptide(L)'
;MVSSFDIFDTCLIRKCGTPENIFEVLSFRAFCGEAEEWARQEFVAARRVAEQHAAEADPHYTLQDIWNTFSWTHPMLKSKEELCRLEQDVEHEMLVPVLDMRRKVNACRSKGHKIVFISDMYLSADFLTDVMRDNGFYLDGDSFYISCECRAAKWNGDLFRYVREKEGFPSFRHWHHYGDNKRSDYLVPKKLGICCTLINHTYTPYQQQWIANDYSLSYKYPSILAGIGRAFHYSTDWTTHTDFVLDIVAPFYCSWIYQVMDDAQRRGIKRLYFCARDAYQIHKIAQVMQPYFPQVGIEYVYISRAALYKDDNADAKFAYYKQIGLATTENVAIVDTTTSGKTLVVLNDFLRTNGCKEVTAYYFILWNKVDGVDRTKYNVCVYDAYVAQSNAYKRIISVIENFFGLNNEQPTVDYALTDGIAAPVFSHQMMAEDVEVREDTDWVTVHRMLLTEYAKIFMQLRLGRYASVIFENIGIKTMFHFYEKPQKLYVQALGNMYFKDKQGSIHLYIEKITNPLHLLPSNRKMIWWEGSLYYTYPEWFINLGRALKSLAQSR
;
A
#
# COMPACT_ATOMS: atom_id res chain seq x y z
N MET A 1 -7.01 -37.18 -16.95
CA MET A 1 -7.90 -36.17 -16.33
C MET A 1 -7.60 -34.82 -16.92
N VAL A 2 -8.60 -33.95 -17.09
CA VAL A 2 -8.43 -32.58 -17.58
C VAL A 2 -8.60 -31.60 -16.42
N SER A 3 -7.69 -30.63 -16.28
CA SER A 3 -7.83 -29.52 -15.37
C SER A 3 -7.80 -28.22 -16.18
N SER A 4 -8.89 -27.48 -16.17
CA SER A 4 -8.95 -26.19 -16.84
C SER A 4 -9.06 -25.04 -15.83
N PHE A 5 -8.50 -23.92 -16.22
CA PHE A 5 -8.39 -22.74 -15.38
C PHE A 5 -8.84 -21.51 -16.16
N ASP A 6 -9.68 -20.69 -15.55
CA ASP A 6 -9.87 -19.34 -16.00
C ASP A 6 -8.60 -18.50 -15.74
N ILE A 7 -8.46 -17.35 -16.39
CA ILE A 7 -7.25 -16.53 -16.37
C ILE A 7 -7.40 -15.39 -15.40
N PHE A 8 -8.31 -14.45 -15.67
CA PHE A 8 -8.47 -13.23 -14.91
C PHE A 8 -9.23 -13.47 -13.61
N ASP A 9 -8.83 -12.76 -12.56
CA ASP A 9 -9.35 -12.94 -11.19
C ASP A 9 -9.35 -14.40 -10.70
N THR A 10 -8.63 -15.29 -11.41
CA THR A 10 -8.38 -16.70 -11.10
C THR A 10 -6.88 -16.99 -11.02
N CYS A 11 -6.20 -17.07 -12.16
CA CYS A 11 -4.73 -17.25 -12.23
C CYS A 11 -3.98 -15.93 -12.08
N LEU A 12 -4.50 -14.87 -12.65
CA LEU A 12 -3.91 -13.53 -12.65
C LEU A 12 -4.90 -12.53 -12.05
N ILE A 13 -4.36 -11.56 -11.29
CA ILE A 13 -5.13 -10.43 -10.78
C ILE A 13 -4.43 -9.12 -11.12
N ARG A 14 -5.21 -8.02 -11.19
CA ARG A 14 -4.70 -6.71 -11.55
C ARG A 14 -4.29 -5.90 -10.32
N LYS A 15 -3.08 -5.31 -10.37
CA LYS A 15 -2.60 -4.35 -9.35
C LYS A 15 -3.47 -3.10 -9.25
N CYS A 16 -4.14 -2.72 -10.32
CA CYS A 16 -5.07 -1.59 -10.34
C CYS A 16 -6.50 -1.94 -9.88
N GLY A 17 -6.78 -3.17 -9.47
CA GLY A 17 -8.09 -3.61 -8.96
C GLY A 17 -9.02 -4.16 -10.03
N THR A 18 -10.06 -3.42 -10.41
CA THR A 18 -11.05 -3.89 -11.38
C THR A 18 -10.54 -3.76 -12.83
N PRO A 19 -11.11 -4.53 -13.77
CA PRO A 19 -10.73 -4.43 -15.18
C PRO A 19 -10.84 -3.01 -15.75
N GLU A 20 -11.89 -2.28 -15.38
CA GLU A 20 -12.14 -0.92 -15.87
C GLU A 20 -11.07 0.09 -15.41
N ASN A 21 -10.35 -0.20 -14.32
CA ASN A 21 -9.27 0.66 -13.84
C ASN A 21 -8.04 0.62 -14.77
N ILE A 22 -7.93 -0.36 -15.66
CA ILE A 22 -6.93 -0.37 -16.74
C ILE A 22 -7.06 0.88 -17.61
N PHE A 23 -8.29 1.29 -17.92
CA PHE A 23 -8.52 2.48 -18.75
C PHE A 23 -8.13 3.77 -18.04
N GLU A 24 -8.29 3.80 -16.70
CA GLU A 24 -7.81 4.90 -15.87
C GLU A 24 -6.26 5.02 -15.93
N VAL A 25 -5.56 3.88 -15.81
CA VAL A 25 -4.10 3.83 -15.92
C VAL A 25 -3.64 4.19 -17.34
N LEU A 26 -4.30 3.65 -18.36
CA LEU A 26 -4.04 3.92 -19.76
C LEU A 26 -4.17 5.41 -20.07
N SER A 27 -5.15 6.10 -19.48
CA SER A 27 -5.42 7.53 -19.73
C SER A 27 -4.22 8.43 -19.45
N PHE A 28 -3.34 8.07 -18.50
CA PHE A 28 -2.12 8.83 -18.22
C PHE A 28 -1.01 8.64 -19.27
N ARG A 29 -1.13 7.65 -20.12
CA ARG A 29 -0.13 7.31 -21.14
C ARG A 29 -0.64 7.51 -22.58
N ALA A 30 -1.94 7.77 -22.73
CA ALA A 30 -2.61 7.86 -24.02
C ALA A 30 -2.26 9.13 -24.81
N PHE A 31 -1.63 10.11 -24.18
CA PHE A 31 -1.33 11.41 -24.79
C PHE A 31 0.17 11.62 -25.01
N CYS A 32 0.54 12.41 -26.02
CA CYS A 32 1.93 12.79 -26.32
C CYS A 32 2.51 13.84 -25.34
N GLY A 33 1.86 14.11 -24.24
CA GLY A 33 2.27 15.03 -23.18
C GLY A 33 1.33 14.94 -21.99
N GLU A 34 1.43 15.88 -21.04
CA GLU A 34 0.48 15.95 -19.93
C GLU A 34 -0.89 16.43 -20.42
N ALA A 35 -1.89 15.57 -20.33
CA ALA A 35 -3.27 15.90 -20.61
C ALA A 35 -3.99 16.39 -19.35
N GLU A 36 -4.94 17.29 -19.55
CA GLU A 36 -5.83 17.78 -18.52
C GLU A 36 -6.75 16.65 -18.01
N GLU A 37 -7.24 16.79 -16.80
CA GLU A 37 -8.06 15.74 -16.17
C GLU A 37 -9.33 15.46 -16.97
N TRP A 38 -10.02 16.48 -17.46
CA TRP A 38 -11.22 16.31 -18.26
C TRP A 38 -10.95 15.49 -19.54
N ALA A 39 -9.81 15.71 -20.21
CA ALA A 39 -9.47 14.99 -21.42
C ALA A 39 -9.19 13.50 -21.14
N ARG A 40 -8.58 13.17 -19.99
CA ARG A 40 -8.41 11.79 -19.56
C ARG A 40 -9.74 11.12 -19.22
N GLN A 41 -10.66 11.84 -18.58
CA GLN A 41 -12.01 11.32 -18.26
C GLN A 41 -12.81 11.04 -19.54
N GLU A 42 -12.82 11.97 -20.50
CA GLU A 42 -13.45 11.80 -21.81
C GLU A 42 -12.83 10.60 -22.57
N PHE A 43 -11.51 10.46 -22.54
CA PHE A 43 -10.82 9.31 -23.13
C PHE A 43 -11.31 7.99 -22.53
N VAL A 44 -11.37 7.87 -21.20
CA VAL A 44 -11.86 6.66 -20.49
C VAL A 44 -13.30 6.37 -20.86
N ALA A 45 -14.17 7.39 -20.88
CA ALA A 45 -15.57 7.24 -21.29
C ALA A 45 -15.67 6.77 -22.74
N ALA A 46 -14.90 7.37 -23.65
CA ALA A 46 -14.89 7.00 -25.06
C ALA A 46 -14.38 5.58 -25.31
N ARG A 47 -13.36 5.12 -24.52
CA ARG A 47 -12.86 3.73 -24.61
C ARG A 47 -13.93 2.72 -24.19
N ARG A 48 -14.73 3.02 -23.15
CA ARG A 48 -15.85 2.18 -22.72
C ARG A 48 -16.96 2.13 -23.77
N VAL A 49 -17.30 3.26 -24.37
CA VAL A 49 -18.29 3.32 -25.47
C VAL A 49 -17.81 2.55 -26.69
N ALA A 50 -16.52 2.63 -27.03
CA ALA A 50 -15.96 1.86 -28.13
C ALA A 50 -16.09 0.34 -27.92
N GLU A 51 -15.86 -0.14 -26.70
CA GLU A 51 -16.06 -1.55 -26.36
C GLU A 51 -17.52 -1.98 -26.46
N GLN A 52 -18.45 -1.15 -25.99
CA GLN A 52 -19.87 -1.41 -26.13
C GLN A 52 -20.28 -1.53 -27.60
N HIS A 53 -19.83 -0.60 -28.46
CA HIS A 53 -20.13 -0.67 -29.91
C HIS A 53 -19.52 -1.89 -30.58
N ALA A 54 -18.29 -2.28 -30.20
CA ALA A 54 -17.68 -3.51 -30.70
C ALA A 54 -18.48 -4.74 -30.29
N ALA A 55 -18.93 -4.81 -29.04
CA ALA A 55 -19.75 -5.92 -28.50
C ALA A 55 -21.15 -6.01 -29.16
N GLU A 56 -21.76 -4.87 -29.49
CA GLU A 56 -23.03 -4.80 -30.23
C GLU A 56 -22.88 -5.28 -31.67
N ALA A 57 -21.73 -5.01 -32.30
CA ALA A 57 -21.44 -5.42 -33.67
C ALA A 57 -21.09 -6.92 -33.78
N ASP A 58 -20.27 -7.41 -32.87
CA ASP A 58 -19.86 -8.83 -32.81
C ASP A 58 -19.68 -9.26 -31.33
N PRO A 59 -20.42 -10.27 -30.81
CA PRO A 59 -20.24 -10.77 -29.45
C PRO A 59 -18.86 -11.43 -29.21
N HIS A 60 -18.08 -11.64 -30.24
CA HIS A 60 -16.72 -12.19 -30.21
C HIS A 60 -15.67 -11.18 -30.67
N TYR A 61 -15.92 -9.90 -30.35
CA TYR A 61 -15.02 -8.79 -30.70
C TYR A 61 -13.61 -8.96 -30.09
N THR A 62 -12.64 -8.40 -30.79
CA THR A 62 -11.23 -8.36 -30.38
C THR A 62 -10.85 -6.96 -29.88
N LEU A 63 -9.67 -6.83 -29.28
CA LEU A 63 -9.11 -5.54 -28.91
C LEU A 63 -8.97 -4.60 -30.15
N GLN A 64 -8.62 -5.16 -31.31
CA GLN A 64 -8.52 -4.38 -32.56
C GLN A 64 -9.89 -3.83 -32.98
N ASP A 65 -10.97 -4.60 -32.81
CA ASP A 65 -12.33 -4.14 -33.15
C ASP A 65 -12.76 -3.00 -32.23
N ILE A 66 -12.40 -3.05 -30.96
CA ILE A 66 -12.65 -1.95 -30.01
C ILE A 66 -11.95 -0.68 -30.49
N TRP A 67 -10.65 -0.75 -30.82
CA TRP A 67 -9.92 0.43 -31.27
C TRP A 67 -10.35 0.91 -32.67
N ASN A 68 -10.86 0.04 -33.53
CA ASN A 68 -11.46 0.44 -34.80
C ASN A 68 -12.73 1.28 -34.60
N THR A 69 -13.56 0.93 -33.61
CA THR A 69 -14.80 1.67 -33.29
C THR A 69 -14.56 2.93 -32.45
N PHE A 70 -13.39 3.08 -31.85
CA PHE A 70 -13.05 4.27 -31.07
C PHE A 70 -13.06 5.54 -31.94
N SER A 71 -13.86 6.54 -31.57
CA SER A 71 -14.11 7.73 -32.42
C SER A 71 -13.73 9.06 -31.77
N TRP A 72 -13.49 9.09 -30.45
CA TRP A 72 -13.10 10.34 -29.78
C TRP A 72 -11.70 10.80 -30.21
N THR A 73 -11.50 12.11 -30.32
CA THR A 73 -10.25 12.70 -30.80
C THR A 73 -9.77 13.82 -29.87
N HIS A 74 -8.46 13.97 -29.78
CA HIS A 74 -7.81 15.07 -29.08
C HIS A 74 -6.46 15.36 -29.74
N PRO A 75 -6.00 16.64 -29.84
CA PRO A 75 -4.77 16.99 -30.54
C PRO A 75 -3.51 16.27 -30.07
N MET A 76 -3.44 15.93 -28.79
CA MET A 76 -2.32 15.21 -28.19
C MET A 76 -2.54 13.70 -28.07
N LEU A 77 -3.67 13.16 -28.52
CA LEU A 77 -3.97 11.74 -28.43
C LEU A 77 -3.07 10.97 -29.38
N LYS A 78 -2.54 9.85 -28.93
CA LYS A 78 -1.78 8.89 -29.74
C LYS A 78 -2.68 8.25 -30.81
N SER A 79 -2.07 7.66 -31.83
CA SER A 79 -2.82 6.92 -32.86
C SER A 79 -3.53 5.69 -32.27
N LYS A 80 -4.56 5.20 -32.95
CA LYS A 80 -5.30 4.00 -32.52
C LYS A 80 -4.40 2.76 -32.40
N GLU A 81 -3.44 2.65 -33.32
CA GLU A 81 -2.47 1.55 -33.35
C GLU A 81 -1.51 1.62 -32.14
N GLU A 82 -1.08 2.83 -31.76
CA GLU A 82 -0.27 3.03 -30.56
C GLU A 82 -1.08 2.77 -29.29
N LEU A 83 -2.34 3.22 -29.25
CA LEU A 83 -3.24 3.00 -28.11
C LEU A 83 -3.59 1.51 -27.90
N CYS A 84 -3.79 0.77 -28.99
CA CYS A 84 -4.03 -0.67 -28.93
C CYS A 84 -2.83 -1.42 -28.32
N ARG A 85 -1.61 -1.09 -28.74
CA ARG A 85 -0.39 -1.66 -28.17
C ARG A 85 -0.20 -1.23 -26.71
N LEU A 86 -0.41 0.06 -26.42
CA LEU A 86 -0.27 0.61 -25.09
C LEU A 86 -1.25 -0.03 -24.08
N GLU A 87 -2.47 -0.37 -24.51
CA GLU A 87 -3.42 -1.09 -23.66
C GLU A 87 -2.92 -2.51 -23.31
N GLN A 88 -2.32 -3.22 -24.28
CA GLN A 88 -1.67 -4.50 -24.00
C GLN A 88 -0.48 -4.36 -23.04
N ASP A 89 0.36 -3.35 -23.24
CA ASP A 89 1.50 -3.07 -22.35
C ASP A 89 1.03 -2.78 -20.91
N VAL A 90 -0.04 -1.98 -20.76
CA VAL A 90 -0.63 -1.68 -19.45
C VAL A 90 -1.24 -2.91 -18.81
N GLU A 91 -1.98 -3.75 -19.57
CA GLU A 91 -2.51 -5.01 -19.04
C GLU A 91 -1.39 -5.93 -18.56
N HIS A 92 -0.36 -6.14 -19.38
CA HIS A 92 0.79 -6.97 -19.00
C HIS A 92 1.47 -6.48 -17.73
N GLU A 93 1.72 -5.17 -17.64
CA GLU A 93 2.38 -4.55 -16.49
C GLU A 93 1.54 -4.62 -15.20
N MET A 94 0.22 -4.58 -15.32
CA MET A 94 -0.69 -4.59 -14.18
C MET A 94 -1.02 -5.99 -13.67
N LEU A 95 -0.81 -7.03 -14.44
CA LEU A 95 -1.13 -8.40 -14.06
C LEU A 95 -0.04 -9.02 -13.19
N VAL A 96 -0.45 -9.72 -12.14
CA VAL A 96 0.42 -10.51 -11.24
C VAL A 96 -0.18 -11.89 -10.97
N PRO A 97 0.66 -12.90 -10.69
CA PRO A 97 0.20 -14.26 -10.45
C PRO A 97 -0.50 -14.41 -9.10
N VAL A 98 -1.54 -15.20 -9.05
CA VAL A 98 -2.10 -15.76 -7.82
C VAL A 98 -1.27 -16.98 -7.43
N LEU A 99 -0.45 -16.88 -6.37
CA LEU A 99 0.50 -17.93 -6.01
C LEU A 99 -0.14 -19.29 -5.73
N ASP A 100 -1.27 -19.30 -5.01
CA ASP A 100 -1.96 -20.54 -4.69
C ASP A 100 -2.51 -21.23 -5.94
N MET A 101 -2.99 -20.45 -6.91
CA MET A 101 -3.42 -21.01 -8.20
C MET A 101 -2.25 -21.50 -9.02
N ARG A 102 -1.10 -20.83 -8.99
CA ARG A 102 0.13 -21.34 -9.65
C ARG A 102 0.57 -22.67 -9.03
N ARG A 103 0.56 -22.77 -7.69
CA ARG A 103 0.80 -24.05 -6.99
C ARG A 103 -0.21 -25.13 -7.39
N LYS A 104 -1.50 -24.77 -7.53
CA LYS A 104 -2.57 -25.67 -7.94
C LYS A 104 -2.37 -26.18 -9.39
N VAL A 105 -2.09 -25.30 -10.35
CA VAL A 105 -1.81 -25.67 -11.75
C VAL A 105 -0.64 -26.65 -11.80
N ASN A 106 0.47 -26.34 -11.11
CA ASN A 106 1.64 -27.19 -11.06
C ASN A 106 1.36 -28.55 -10.39
N ALA A 107 0.54 -28.59 -9.35
CA ALA A 107 0.13 -29.83 -8.71
C ALA A 107 -0.80 -30.69 -9.61
N CYS A 108 -1.63 -30.08 -10.44
CA CYS A 108 -2.41 -30.81 -11.45
C CYS A 108 -1.49 -31.36 -12.54
N ARG A 109 -0.54 -30.56 -13.03
CA ARG A 109 0.44 -30.97 -14.04
C ARG A 109 1.31 -32.12 -13.58
N SER A 110 1.81 -32.10 -12.35
CA SER A 110 2.62 -33.19 -11.77
C SER A 110 1.85 -34.51 -11.60
N LYS A 111 0.51 -34.45 -11.55
CA LYS A 111 -0.37 -35.63 -11.56
C LYS A 111 -0.70 -36.14 -12.97
N GLY A 112 -0.09 -35.58 -14.02
CA GLY A 112 -0.35 -35.96 -15.39
C GLY A 112 -1.68 -35.48 -15.95
N HIS A 113 -2.31 -34.44 -15.37
CA HIS A 113 -3.51 -33.87 -15.95
C HIS A 113 -3.16 -33.06 -17.20
N LYS A 114 -4.01 -33.14 -18.23
CA LYS A 114 -3.97 -32.17 -19.32
C LYS A 114 -4.38 -30.80 -18.76
N ILE A 115 -3.53 -29.79 -18.92
CA ILE A 115 -3.80 -28.42 -18.48
C ILE A 115 -4.38 -27.62 -19.63
N VAL A 116 -5.48 -26.90 -19.38
CA VAL A 116 -6.18 -26.07 -20.35
C VAL A 116 -6.51 -24.71 -19.73
N PHE A 117 -6.11 -23.62 -20.35
CA PHE A 117 -6.53 -22.27 -19.96
C PHE A 117 -7.68 -21.82 -20.85
N ILE A 118 -8.77 -21.30 -20.25
CA ILE A 118 -10.01 -20.95 -20.95
C ILE A 118 -10.52 -19.61 -20.42
N SER A 119 -10.62 -18.60 -21.29
CA SER A 119 -11.10 -17.26 -20.87
C SER A 119 -12.09 -16.64 -21.86
N ASP A 120 -13.10 -15.96 -21.33
CA ASP A 120 -13.94 -15.05 -22.11
C ASP A 120 -13.27 -13.67 -22.11
N MET A 121 -12.58 -13.30 -23.21
CA MET A 121 -11.79 -12.08 -23.32
C MET A 121 -11.63 -11.63 -24.77
N TYR A 122 -11.38 -10.33 -24.97
CA TYR A 122 -11.10 -9.70 -26.26
C TYR A 122 -9.60 -9.61 -26.60
N LEU A 123 -8.72 -9.96 -25.66
CA LEU A 123 -7.27 -10.05 -25.88
C LEU A 123 -6.91 -11.35 -26.59
N SER A 124 -5.87 -11.33 -27.43
CA SER A 124 -5.47 -12.51 -28.20
C SER A 124 -4.86 -13.60 -27.34
N ALA A 125 -4.96 -14.86 -27.84
CA ALA A 125 -4.35 -16.00 -27.20
C ALA A 125 -2.81 -15.89 -27.14
N ASP A 126 -2.18 -15.35 -28.18
CA ASP A 126 -0.72 -15.14 -28.22
C ASP A 126 -0.28 -14.19 -27.09
N PHE A 127 -0.92 -13.03 -26.96
CA PHE A 127 -0.64 -12.08 -25.89
C PHE A 127 -0.82 -12.71 -24.51
N LEU A 128 -1.96 -13.36 -24.28
CA LEU A 128 -2.25 -13.97 -22.98
C LEU A 128 -1.36 -15.17 -22.67
N THR A 129 -0.91 -15.91 -23.68
CA THR A 129 0.05 -17.01 -23.50
C THR A 129 1.40 -16.47 -23.00
N ASP A 130 1.87 -15.34 -23.55
CA ASP A 130 3.10 -14.70 -23.11
C ASP A 130 2.97 -14.17 -21.67
N VAL A 131 1.87 -13.48 -21.35
CA VAL A 131 1.58 -13.03 -19.97
C VAL A 131 1.54 -14.21 -19.00
N MET A 132 0.88 -15.31 -19.35
CA MET A 132 0.77 -16.52 -18.50
C MET A 132 2.12 -17.23 -18.35
N ARG A 133 2.97 -17.21 -19.38
CA ARG A 133 4.32 -17.76 -19.34
C ARG A 133 5.21 -16.94 -18.40
N ASP A 134 5.19 -15.61 -18.53
CA ASP A 134 5.96 -14.70 -17.69
C ASP A 134 5.58 -14.80 -16.21
N ASN A 135 4.31 -15.09 -15.93
CA ASN A 135 3.80 -15.31 -14.57
C ASN A 135 3.93 -16.77 -14.09
N GLY A 136 4.57 -17.66 -14.87
CA GLY A 136 4.90 -19.04 -14.47
C GLY A 136 3.72 -20.02 -14.46
N PHE A 137 2.67 -19.75 -15.23
CA PHE A 137 1.53 -20.66 -15.40
C PHE A 137 1.64 -21.52 -16.64
N TYR A 138 1.89 -20.94 -17.81
CA TYR A 138 1.91 -21.65 -19.07
C TYR A 138 3.25 -22.35 -19.32
N LEU A 139 3.19 -23.60 -19.74
CA LEU A 139 4.31 -24.39 -20.26
C LEU A 139 3.96 -24.98 -21.63
N ASP A 140 4.98 -25.24 -22.44
CA ASP A 140 4.78 -25.86 -23.73
C ASP A 140 4.08 -27.23 -23.58
N GLY A 141 3.00 -27.42 -24.35
CA GLY A 141 2.13 -28.57 -24.24
C GLY A 141 0.81 -28.33 -23.48
N ASP A 142 0.67 -27.23 -22.79
CA ASP A 142 -0.63 -26.76 -22.25
C ASP A 142 -1.49 -26.22 -23.42
N SER A 143 -2.82 -26.27 -23.26
CA SER A 143 -3.76 -25.75 -24.25
C SER A 143 -4.35 -24.41 -23.81
N PHE A 144 -4.66 -23.55 -24.79
CA PHE A 144 -5.12 -22.18 -24.54
C PHE A 144 -6.29 -21.84 -25.47
N TYR A 145 -7.41 -21.38 -24.89
CA TYR A 145 -8.65 -21.09 -25.64
C TYR A 145 -9.29 -19.79 -25.16
N ILE A 146 -9.44 -18.84 -26.08
CA ILE A 146 -10.02 -17.52 -25.82
C ILE A 146 -11.28 -17.32 -26.65
N SER A 147 -12.32 -16.78 -26.05
CA SER A 147 -13.65 -16.67 -26.66
C SER A 147 -13.67 -15.88 -27.97
N CYS A 148 -12.92 -14.78 -28.08
CA CYS A 148 -12.90 -13.96 -29.29
C CYS A 148 -12.31 -14.70 -30.50
N GLU A 149 -11.29 -15.55 -30.30
CA GLU A 149 -10.69 -16.36 -31.39
C GLU A 149 -11.45 -17.63 -31.68
N CYS A 150 -11.94 -18.30 -30.63
CA CYS A 150 -12.74 -19.54 -30.80
C CYS A 150 -14.16 -19.27 -31.29
N ARG A 151 -14.60 -18.02 -31.30
CA ARG A 151 -15.98 -17.58 -31.57
C ARG A 151 -17.01 -18.35 -30.77
N ALA A 152 -16.69 -18.63 -29.53
CA ALA A 152 -17.48 -19.40 -28.56
C ALA A 152 -17.24 -18.84 -27.15
N ALA A 153 -18.26 -18.84 -26.31
CA ALA A 153 -18.16 -18.22 -24.97
C ALA A 153 -18.40 -19.24 -23.85
N LYS A 154 -17.82 -18.99 -22.67
CA LYS A 154 -18.05 -19.79 -21.45
C LYS A 154 -19.47 -19.59 -20.91
N TRP A 155 -19.99 -18.37 -20.95
CA TRP A 155 -21.25 -18.00 -20.30
C TRP A 155 -22.49 -18.78 -20.81
N ASN A 156 -22.44 -19.34 -22.05
CA ASN A 156 -23.45 -20.19 -22.63
C ASN A 156 -23.01 -21.69 -22.74
N GLY A 157 -21.75 -21.98 -22.44
CA GLY A 157 -21.15 -23.30 -22.43
C GLY A 157 -20.53 -23.74 -23.76
N ASP A 158 -20.62 -22.94 -24.81
CA ASP A 158 -20.13 -23.30 -26.15
C ASP A 158 -18.61 -23.43 -26.19
N LEU A 159 -17.87 -22.58 -25.46
CA LEU A 159 -16.42 -22.69 -25.39
C LEU A 159 -15.96 -24.00 -24.75
N PHE A 160 -16.65 -24.49 -23.71
CA PHE A 160 -16.36 -25.83 -23.15
C PHE A 160 -16.63 -26.98 -24.13
N ARG A 161 -17.69 -26.86 -24.93
CA ARG A 161 -18.00 -27.86 -26.00
C ARG A 161 -16.94 -27.80 -27.08
N TYR A 162 -16.56 -26.62 -27.53
CA TYR A 162 -15.51 -26.38 -28.50
C TYR A 162 -14.18 -27.02 -28.07
N VAL A 163 -13.72 -26.71 -26.82
CA VAL A 163 -12.50 -27.27 -26.25
C VAL A 163 -12.55 -28.79 -26.17
N ARG A 164 -13.67 -29.37 -25.73
CA ARG A 164 -13.85 -30.83 -25.69
C ARG A 164 -13.65 -31.46 -27.06
N GLU A 165 -14.23 -30.87 -28.10
CA GLU A 165 -14.13 -31.37 -29.47
C GLU A 165 -12.70 -31.24 -30.01
N LYS A 166 -12.09 -30.07 -29.87
CA LYS A 166 -10.73 -29.80 -30.37
C LYS A 166 -9.66 -30.66 -29.71
N GLU A 167 -9.79 -30.92 -28.43
CA GLU A 167 -8.86 -31.76 -27.66
C GLU A 167 -9.20 -33.26 -27.76
N GLY A 168 -10.34 -33.63 -28.39
CA GLY A 168 -10.76 -35.00 -28.48
C GLY A 168 -11.16 -35.64 -27.14
N PHE A 169 -11.62 -34.87 -26.18
CA PHE A 169 -12.01 -35.42 -24.89
C PHE A 169 -13.33 -36.21 -25.02
N PRO A 170 -13.36 -37.46 -24.54
CA PRO A 170 -14.51 -38.35 -24.77
C PRO A 170 -15.77 -37.88 -24.02
N SER A 171 -15.60 -37.20 -22.89
CA SER A 171 -16.72 -36.68 -22.10
C SER A 171 -16.24 -35.57 -21.13
N PHE A 172 -17.19 -34.89 -20.49
CA PHE A 172 -16.93 -33.95 -19.45
C PHE A 172 -16.65 -34.58 -18.05
N ARG A 173 -16.82 -35.90 -17.91
CA ARG A 173 -16.83 -36.60 -16.62
C ARG A 173 -15.51 -36.56 -15.87
N HIS A 174 -14.38 -36.46 -16.56
CA HIS A 174 -13.04 -36.40 -15.96
C HIS A 174 -12.38 -35.04 -16.14
N TRP A 175 -13.20 -34.01 -16.15
CA TRP A 175 -12.79 -32.63 -16.30
C TRP A 175 -13.11 -31.84 -15.01
N HIS A 176 -12.13 -31.09 -14.50
CA HIS A 176 -12.29 -30.16 -13.40
C HIS A 176 -11.94 -28.74 -13.87
N HIS A 177 -12.85 -27.79 -13.66
CA HIS A 177 -12.66 -26.38 -13.99
C HIS A 177 -12.54 -25.52 -12.72
N TYR A 178 -11.63 -24.56 -12.75
CA TYR A 178 -11.37 -23.58 -11.69
C TYR A 178 -11.57 -22.19 -12.27
N GLY A 179 -12.40 -21.35 -11.65
CA GLY A 179 -12.62 -19.96 -12.08
C GLY A 179 -13.40 -19.17 -11.05
N ASP A 180 -13.47 -17.85 -11.23
CA ASP A 180 -14.05 -16.92 -10.25
C ASP A 180 -15.52 -16.56 -10.57
N ASN A 181 -15.93 -16.63 -11.84
CA ASN A 181 -17.26 -16.22 -12.23
C ASN A 181 -18.31 -17.30 -11.92
N LYS A 182 -19.24 -16.95 -11.02
CA LYS A 182 -20.29 -17.89 -10.58
C LYS A 182 -21.12 -18.48 -11.75
N ARG A 183 -21.37 -17.70 -12.81
CA ARG A 183 -22.16 -18.18 -13.96
C ARG A 183 -21.28 -18.98 -14.92
N SER A 184 -20.25 -18.35 -15.48
CA SER A 184 -19.44 -18.93 -16.58
C SER A 184 -18.48 -20.03 -16.13
N ASP A 185 -18.00 -19.99 -14.88
CA ASP A 185 -16.99 -20.95 -14.41
C ASP A 185 -17.54 -21.98 -13.41
N TYR A 186 -18.76 -21.78 -12.90
CA TYR A 186 -19.35 -22.74 -11.97
C TYR A 186 -20.69 -23.30 -12.45
N LEU A 187 -21.72 -22.46 -12.65
CA LEU A 187 -23.07 -22.95 -12.93
C LEU A 187 -23.20 -23.58 -14.33
N VAL A 188 -22.62 -22.94 -15.34
CA VAL A 188 -22.72 -23.43 -16.75
C VAL A 188 -21.90 -24.68 -16.95
N PRO A 189 -20.60 -24.76 -16.62
CA PRO A 189 -19.83 -26.00 -16.81
C PRO A 189 -20.34 -27.15 -15.93
N LYS A 190 -20.88 -26.88 -14.75
CA LYS A 190 -21.51 -27.91 -13.90
C LYS A 190 -22.72 -28.55 -14.58
N LYS A 191 -23.55 -27.79 -15.32
CA LYS A 191 -24.66 -28.33 -16.11
C LYS A 191 -24.19 -29.24 -17.27
N LEU A 192 -22.96 -29.05 -17.76
CA LEU A 192 -22.34 -29.90 -18.77
C LEU A 192 -21.74 -31.19 -18.18
N GLY A 193 -21.69 -31.32 -16.84
CA GLY A 193 -21.09 -32.46 -16.15
C GLY A 193 -19.62 -32.27 -15.79
N ILE A 194 -19.08 -31.05 -15.89
CA ILE A 194 -17.73 -30.68 -15.44
C ILE A 194 -17.76 -30.49 -13.93
N CYS A 195 -16.76 -31.03 -13.23
CA CYS A 195 -16.53 -30.70 -11.82
C CYS A 195 -15.97 -29.28 -11.73
N CYS A 196 -16.49 -28.44 -10.82
CA CYS A 196 -16.12 -27.04 -10.75
C CYS A 196 -15.74 -26.61 -9.34
N THR A 197 -14.72 -25.78 -9.26
CA THR A 197 -14.34 -25.06 -8.01
C THR A 197 -14.44 -23.56 -8.28
N LEU A 198 -15.31 -22.89 -7.53
CA LEU A 198 -15.39 -21.43 -7.57
C LEU A 198 -14.24 -20.84 -6.76
N ILE A 199 -13.45 -20.01 -7.40
CA ILE A 199 -12.37 -19.25 -6.78
C ILE A 199 -12.93 -17.91 -6.30
N ASN A 200 -12.48 -17.46 -5.14
CA ASN A 200 -12.93 -16.19 -4.60
C ASN A 200 -11.74 -15.41 -4.03
N HIS A 201 -11.32 -14.38 -4.73
CA HIS A 201 -10.27 -13.46 -4.29
C HIS A 201 -10.91 -12.20 -3.71
N THR A 202 -11.11 -12.22 -2.39
CA THR A 202 -11.81 -11.15 -1.69
C THR A 202 -10.89 -9.98 -1.37
N TYR A 203 -11.49 -8.82 -1.21
CA TYR A 203 -10.87 -7.65 -0.59
C TYR A 203 -10.94 -7.74 0.94
N THR A 204 -9.97 -7.14 1.63
CA THR A 204 -10.03 -6.98 3.08
C THR A 204 -11.21 -6.07 3.48
N PRO A 205 -11.67 -6.09 4.73
CA PRO A 205 -12.74 -5.21 5.17
C PRO A 205 -12.43 -3.71 5.00
N TYR A 206 -11.17 -3.28 5.15
CA TYR A 206 -10.78 -1.90 4.87
C TYR A 206 -10.87 -1.56 3.39
N GLN A 207 -10.35 -2.43 2.52
CA GLN A 207 -10.42 -2.28 1.08
C GLN A 207 -11.88 -2.23 0.59
N GLN A 208 -12.76 -3.10 1.13
CA GLN A 208 -14.19 -3.06 0.83
C GLN A 208 -14.83 -1.73 1.24
N GLN A 209 -14.46 -1.20 2.40
CA GLN A 209 -14.94 0.10 2.88
C GLN A 209 -14.49 1.25 1.97
N TRP A 210 -13.24 1.21 1.47
CA TRP A 210 -12.74 2.24 0.55
C TRP A 210 -13.53 2.24 -0.76
N ILE A 211 -13.76 1.05 -1.34
CA ILE A 211 -14.53 0.90 -2.57
C ILE A 211 -15.98 1.36 -2.37
N ALA A 212 -16.61 0.96 -1.27
CA ALA A 212 -17.98 1.34 -0.96
C ALA A 212 -18.17 2.85 -0.73
N ASN A 213 -17.14 3.54 -0.27
CA ASN A 213 -17.12 4.98 -0.03
C ASN A 213 -16.49 5.77 -1.20
N ASP A 214 -16.32 5.13 -2.36
CA ASP A 214 -15.81 5.80 -3.55
C ASP A 214 -16.89 6.69 -4.19
N TYR A 215 -16.90 7.94 -3.80
CA TYR A 215 -17.72 8.98 -4.41
C TYR A 215 -16.98 9.80 -5.48
N SER A 216 -15.78 9.36 -5.87
CA SER A 216 -14.99 10.06 -6.89
C SER A 216 -15.68 9.96 -8.26
N LEU A 217 -15.95 11.10 -8.88
CA LEU A 217 -16.45 11.18 -10.25
C LEU A 217 -15.32 11.02 -11.28
N SER A 218 -14.06 11.19 -10.82
CA SER A 218 -12.83 11.10 -11.60
C SER A 218 -12.06 9.81 -11.32
N TYR A 219 -10.74 9.87 -11.33
CA TYR A 219 -9.84 8.74 -11.12
C TYR A 219 -10.20 7.89 -9.90
N LYS A 220 -10.40 6.59 -10.11
CA LYS A 220 -10.91 5.62 -9.12
C LYS A 220 -9.84 5.20 -8.10
N TYR A 221 -9.19 6.18 -7.45
CA TYR A 221 -8.10 5.92 -6.50
C TYR A 221 -8.46 4.95 -5.35
N PRO A 222 -9.68 4.92 -4.76
CA PRO A 222 -10.00 3.96 -3.71
C PRO A 222 -10.00 2.51 -4.21
N SER A 223 -10.58 2.27 -5.38
CA SER A 223 -10.58 0.96 -6.04
C SER A 223 -9.17 0.53 -6.45
N ILE A 224 -8.35 1.47 -6.93
CA ILE A 224 -6.96 1.21 -7.32
C ILE A 224 -6.10 0.90 -6.10
N LEU A 225 -6.22 1.66 -5.01
CA LEU A 225 -5.49 1.36 -3.76
C LEU A 225 -5.87 -0.01 -3.19
N ALA A 226 -7.17 -0.34 -3.20
CA ALA A 226 -7.64 -1.66 -2.81
C ALA A 226 -7.06 -2.77 -3.71
N GLY A 227 -6.94 -2.49 -5.01
CA GLY A 227 -6.32 -3.39 -5.98
C GLY A 227 -4.86 -3.67 -5.68
N ILE A 228 -4.07 -2.66 -5.30
CA ILE A 228 -2.67 -2.85 -4.89
C ILE A 228 -2.59 -3.82 -3.71
N GLY A 229 -3.36 -3.57 -2.65
CA GLY A 229 -3.37 -4.43 -1.46
C GLY A 229 -3.78 -5.87 -1.80
N ARG A 230 -4.87 -6.06 -2.58
CA ARG A 230 -5.33 -7.37 -3.04
C ARG A 230 -4.27 -8.09 -3.88
N ALA A 231 -3.60 -7.38 -4.78
CA ALA A 231 -2.55 -7.96 -5.60
C ALA A 231 -1.39 -8.49 -4.76
N PHE A 232 -0.90 -7.73 -3.79
CA PHE A 232 0.12 -8.21 -2.87
C PHE A 232 -0.34 -9.40 -2.03
N HIS A 233 -1.56 -9.36 -1.53
CA HIS A 233 -2.14 -10.46 -0.74
C HIS A 233 -2.05 -11.80 -1.48
N TYR A 234 -2.40 -11.84 -2.76
CA TYR A 234 -2.45 -13.09 -3.53
C TYR A 234 -1.16 -13.41 -4.31
N SER A 235 -0.28 -12.43 -4.53
CA SER A 235 0.95 -12.64 -5.31
C SER A 235 2.21 -12.85 -4.46
N THR A 236 2.11 -12.81 -3.13
CA THR A 236 3.23 -13.03 -2.20
C THR A 236 2.92 -14.14 -1.19
N ASP A 237 3.94 -14.63 -0.48
CA ASP A 237 3.76 -15.48 0.69
C ASP A 237 3.26 -14.62 1.85
N TRP A 238 1.96 -14.53 1.93
CA TRP A 238 1.24 -13.58 2.72
C TRP A 238 1.13 -13.94 4.21
N THR A 239 1.10 -12.91 5.06
CA THR A 239 0.78 -12.99 6.49
C THR A 239 -0.21 -11.89 6.86
N THR A 240 -0.87 -12.01 8.00
CA THR A 240 -1.78 -10.95 8.50
C THR A 240 -1.05 -9.60 8.74
N HIS A 241 0.25 -9.64 9.02
CA HIS A 241 1.07 -8.43 9.11
C HIS A 241 1.19 -7.71 7.75
N THR A 242 1.23 -8.47 6.66
CA THR A 242 1.24 -7.91 5.30
C THR A 242 0.00 -7.04 5.05
N ASP A 243 -1.19 -7.51 5.41
CA ASP A 243 -2.43 -6.72 5.27
C ASP A 243 -2.40 -5.47 6.14
N PHE A 244 -1.91 -5.56 7.38
CA PHE A 244 -1.74 -4.39 8.24
C PHE A 244 -0.90 -3.30 7.56
N VAL A 245 0.23 -3.68 6.97
CA VAL A 245 1.10 -2.74 6.26
C VAL A 245 0.39 -2.16 5.04
N LEU A 246 -0.24 -3.00 4.23
CA LEU A 246 -0.81 -2.60 2.94
C LEU A 246 -2.11 -1.80 3.08
N ASP A 247 -2.92 -2.10 4.09
CA ASP A 247 -4.21 -1.44 4.28
C ASP A 247 -4.13 -0.17 5.14
N ILE A 248 -3.18 -0.14 6.09
CA ILE A 248 -3.17 0.92 7.10
C ILE A 248 -1.94 1.82 6.96
N VAL A 249 -0.76 1.23 6.90
CA VAL A 249 0.50 2.00 6.94
C VAL A 249 0.84 2.60 5.58
N ALA A 250 0.78 1.81 4.52
CA ALA A 250 1.25 2.21 3.19
C ALA A 250 0.43 3.34 2.55
N PRO A 251 -0.92 3.31 2.53
CA PRO A 251 -1.72 4.40 2.00
C PRO A 251 -1.48 5.71 2.75
N PHE A 252 -1.31 5.63 4.08
CA PHE A 252 -1.03 6.75 4.93
C PHE A 252 0.36 7.35 4.66
N TYR A 253 1.41 6.55 4.73
CA TYR A 253 2.78 7.04 4.56
C TYR A 253 3.09 7.47 3.13
N CYS A 254 2.67 6.71 2.12
CA CYS A 254 2.94 7.06 0.73
C CYS A 254 2.26 8.37 0.33
N SER A 255 1.00 8.57 0.73
CA SER A 255 0.30 9.81 0.41
C SER A 255 0.85 11.01 1.19
N TRP A 256 1.29 10.83 2.43
CA TRP A 256 1.93 11.89 3.20
C TRP A 256 3.29 12.28 2.64
N ILE A 257 4.17 11.30 2.40
CA ILE A 257 5.53 11.57 1.89
C ILE A 257 5.50 12.19 0.51
N TYR A 258 4.56 11.78 -0.35
CA TYR A 258 4.38 12.47 -1.62
C TYR A 258 4.08 13.96 -1.42
N GLN A 259 3.19 14.32 -0.51
CA GLN A 259 2.87 15.73 -0.20
C GLN A 259 4.09 16.48 0.35
N VAL A 260 4.90 15.82 1.20
CA VAL A 260 6.15 16.41 1.71
C VAL A 260 7.13 16.71 0.58
N MET A 261 7.33 15.75 -0.33
CA MET A 261 8.24 15.91 -1.48
C MET A 261 7.76 17.00 -2.46
N ASP A 262 6.47 17.01 -2.75
CA ASP A 262 5.85 18.01 -3.64
C ASP A 262 5.91 19.43 -3.04
N ASP A 263 5.60 19.59 -1.76
CA ASP A 263 5.69 20.87 -1.07
C ASP A 263 7.16 21.34 -0.96
N ALA A 264 8.09 20.43 -0.68
CA ALA A 264 9.51 20.75 -0.63
C ALA A 264 10.01 21.27 -2.01
N GLN A 265 9.61 20.62 -3.10
CA GLN A 265 9.96 21.09 -4.45
C GLN A 265 9.36 22.45 -4.77
N ARG A 266 8.07 22.69 -4.45
CA ARG A 266 7.41 23.99 -4.66
C ARG A 266 8.03 25.12 -3.83
N ARG A 267 8.49 24.85 -2.60
CA ARG A 267 9.18 25.82 -1.72
C ARG A 267 10.65 25.98 -2.07
N GLY A 268 11.20 25.21 -2.99
CA GLY A 268 12.61 25.22 -3.36
C GLY A 268 13.52 24.70 -2.25
N ILE A 269 13.01 23.81 -1.36
CA ILE A 269 13.82 23.16 -0.34
C ILE A 269 14.84 22.25 -1.04
N LYS A 270 16.11 22.46 -0.72
CA LYS A 270 17.24 21.80 -1.38
C LYS A 270 17.44 20.37 -0.89
N ARG A 271 17.18 20.14 0.42
CA ARG A 271 17.39 18.83 1.03
C ARG A 271 16.44 18.60 2.19
N LEU A 272 15.92 17.37 2.27
CA LEU A 272 15.13 16.85 3.37
C LEU A 272 15.99 15.90 4.19
N TYR A 273 16.08 16.15 5.50
CA TYR A 273 16.83 15.33 6.46
C TYR A 273 15.86 14.50 7.29
N PHE A 274 15.79 13.21 7.02
CA PHE A 274 14.92 12.27 7.72
C PHE A 274 15.56 11.84 9.04
N CYS A 275 14.95 12.22 10.17
CA CYS A 275 15.54 12.03 11.49
C CYS A 275 15.43 10.56 11.96
N ALA A 276 16.56 9.99 12.39
CA ALA A 276 16.56 8.69 13.03
C ALA A 276 15.81 8.80 14.39
N ARG A 277 15.02 7.81 14.77
CA ARG A 277 14.72 6.48 14.21
C ARG A 277 13.36 6.43 13.51
N ASP A 278 12.44 7.28 13.97
CA ASP A 278 11.02 7.24 13.62
C ASP A 278 10.79 7.52 12.11
N ALA A 279 11.71 8.28 11.48
CA ALA A 279 11.65 8.54 10.04
C ALA A 279 12.29 7.44 9.16
N TYR A 280 12.72 6.30 9.71
CA TYR A 280 13.38 5.25 8.93
C TYR A 280 12.54 4.74 7.75
N GLN A 281 11.29 4.34 8.02
CA GLN A 281 10.41 3.78 6.99
C GLN A 281 10.00 4.82 5.95
N ILE A 282 9.67 6.03 6.41
CA ILE A 282 9.28 7.13 5.50
C ILE A 282 10.46 7.62 4.65
N HIS A 283 11.71 7.53 5.14
CA HIS A 283 12.89 7.76 4.31
C HIS A 283 13.00 6.75 3.17
N LYS A 284 12.71 5.46 3.41
CA LYS A 284 12.72 4.43 2.35
C LYS A 284 11.67 4.70 1.28
N ILE A 285 10.49 5.16 1.68
CA ILE A 285 9.45 5.61 0.75
C ILE A 285 9.95 6.82 -0.06
N ALA A 286 10.54 7.82 0.61
CA ALA A 286 11.08 9.00 -0.05
C ALA A 286 12.18 8.65 -1.07
N GLN A 287 13.03 7.65 -0.80
CA GLN A 287 14.03 7.16 -1.75
C GLN A 287 13.40 6.64 -3.05
N VAL A 288 12.28 5.94 -2.96
CA VAL A 288 11.52 5.48 -4.14
C VAL A 288 10.93 6.64 -4.92
N MET A 289 10.47 7.68 -4.23
CA MET A 289 9.81 8.84 -4.85
C MET A 289 10.81 9.88 -5.39
N GLN A 290 12.03 9.92 -4.87
CA GLN A 290 13.04 10.94 -5.17
C GLN A 290 13.30 11.16 -6.67
N PRO A 291 13.34 10.14 -7.55
CA PRO A 291 13.52 10.35 -9.00
C PRO A 291 12.42 11.21 -9.65
N TYR A 292 11.24 11.31 -9.05
CA TYR A 292 10.14 12.17 -9.52
C TYR A 292 10.25 13.61 -8.99
N PHE A 293 11.16 13.85 -8.02
CA PHE A 293 11.44 15.15 -7.42
C PHE A 293 12.95 15.48 -7.49
N PRO A 294 13.51 15.62 -8.70
CA PRO A 294 14.97 15.68 -8.88
C PRO A 294 15.65 16.90 -8.24
N GLN A 295 14.87 17.92 -7.88
CA GLN A 295 15.40 19.13 -7.25
C GLN A 295 15.52 19.01 -5.73
N VAL A 296 14.97 17.96 -5.12
CA VAL A 296 14.94 17.73 -3.69
C VAL A 296 15.90 16.60 -3.32
N GLY A 297 17.01 16.92 -2.66
CA GLY A 297 17.89 15.92 -2.07
C GLY A 297 17.23 15.31 -0.83
N ILE A 298 17.52 14.04 -0.55
CA ILE A 298 17.05 13.35 0.66
C ILE A 298 18.22 12.68 1.36
N GLU A 299 18.21 12.70 2.70
CA GLU A 299 19.25 12.09 3.52
C GLU A 299 18.68 11.57 4.84
N TYR A 300 19.13 10.40 5.29
CA TYR A 300 18.81 9.87 6.61
C TYR A 300 19.86 10.32 7.62
N VAL A 301 19.45 10.96 8.70
CA VAL A 301 20.37 11.62 9.64
C VAL A 301 20.10 11.22 11.08
N TYR A 302 21.17 11.13 11.85
CA TYR A 302 21.14 10.68 13.22
C TYR A 302 20.95 11.85 14.19
N ILE A 303 19.79 12.50 14.12
CA ILE A 303 19.40 13.58 15.03
C ILE A 303 18.41 13.02 16.05
N SER A 304 18.78 13.00 17.32
CA SER A 304 17.93 12.55 18.41
C SER A 304 17.87 13.58 19.53
N ARG A 305 16.82 13.52 20.34
CA ARG A 305 16.69 14.36 21.54
C ARG A 305 17.87 14.15 22.51
N ALA A 306 18.31 12.90 22.69
CA ALA A 306 19.39 12.56 23.60
C ALA A 306 20.73 13.21 23.18
N ALA A 307 21.07 13.14 21.89
CA ALA A 307 22.29 13.73 21.36
C ALA A 307 22.19 15.26 21.20
N LEU A 308 21.01 15.77 20.82
CA LEU A 308 20.81 17.19 20.59
C LEU A 308 20.87 18.04 21.89
N TYR A 309 20.31 17.50 22.98
CA TYR A 309 20.19 18.24 24.26
C TYR A 309 21.44 18.15 25.14
N LYS A 310 22.43 17.36 24.76
CA LYS A 310 23.74 17.34 25.44
C LYS A 310 24.63 18.50 24.97
N ASP A 311 25.30 19.15 25.89
CA ASP A 311 26.23 20.25 25.61
C ASP A 311 27.69 19.81 25.62
N ASP A 312 28.01 18.62 26.16
CA ASP A 312 29.36 18.15 26.42
C ASP A 312 30.22 17.98 25.15
N ASN A 313 29.58 17.74 23.99
CA ASN A 313 30.25 17.52 22.70
C ASN A 313 29.75 18.47 21.59
N ALA A 314 29.60 19.74 21.91
CA ALA A 314 29.09 20.75 20.98
C ALA A 314 29.90 20.84 19.67
N ASP A 315 31.24 20.70 19.74
CA ASP A 315 32.13 20.74 18.58
C ASP A 315 31.91 19.53 17.64
N ALA A 316 31.81 18.32 18.20
CA ALA A 316 31.56 17.11 17.43
C ALA A 316 30.15 17.14 16.79
N LYS A 317 29.15 17.62 17.53
CA LYS A 317 27.79 17.86 17.04
C LYS A 317 27.78 18.84 15.87
N PHE A 318 28.46 19.97 16.01
CA PHE A 318 28.53 20.97 14.96
C PHE A 318 29.31 20.48 13.74
N ALA A 319 30.41 19.75 13.96
CA ALA A 319 31.16 19.10 12.87
C ALA A 319 30.27 18.11 12.09
N TYR A 320 29.48 17.29 12.79
CA TYR A 320 28.54 16.38 12.16
C TYR A 320 27.50 17.13 11.31
N TYR A 321 26.89 18.21 11.84
CA TYR A 321 25.89 18.99 11.09
C TYR A 321 26.48 19.71 9.88
N LYS A 322 27.74 20.13 9.95
CA LYS A 322 28.47 20.65 8.78
C LYS A 322 28.75 19.55 7.75
N GLN A 323 29.22 18.41 8.20
CA GLN A 323 29.58 17.27 7.34
C GLN A 323 28.39 16.77 6.53
N ILE A 324 27.21 16.66 7.12
CA ILE A 324 25.97 16.28 6.41
C ILE A 324 25.34 17.43 5.63
N GLY A 325 25.87 18.65 5.72
CA GLY A 325 25.36 19.83 5.02
C GLY A 325 24.18 20.53 5.70
N LEU A 326 23.72 20.07 6.86
CA LEU A 326 22.59 20.67 7.58
C LEU A 326 22.92 22.12 8.04
N ALA A 327 24.16 22.36 8.47
CA ALA A 327 24.64 23.66 8.92
C ALA A 327 25.19 24.55 7.80
N THR A 328 25.35 24.04 6.58
CA THR A 328 25.99 24.77 5.48
C THR A 328 25.08 25.00 4.27
N THR A 329 24.04 24.19 4.10
CA THR A 329 23.07 24.32 2.99
C THR A 329 21.90 25.18 3.41
N GLU A 330 21.57 26.17 2.57
CA GLU A 330 20.41 27.00 2.81
C GLU A 330 19.12 26.33 2.32
N ASN A 331 18.01 26.71 2.92
CA ASN A 331 16.68 26.25 2.58
C ASN A 331 16.57 24.70 2.63
N VAL A 332 16.78 24.18 3.81
CA VAL A 332 16.66 22.74 4.11
C VAL A 332 15.60 22.51 5.19
N ALA A 333 15.11 21.28 5.29
CA ALA A 333 14.13 20.91 6.30
C ALA A 333 14.46 19.54 6.91
N ILE A 334 14.09 19.37 8.18
CA ILE A 334 14.05 18.04 8.81
C ILE A 334 12.67 17.41 8.62
N VAL A 335 12.63 16.09 8.59
CA VAL A 335 11.40 15.28 8.45
C VAL A 335 11.36 14.25 9.56
N ASP A 336 10.24 14.20 10.25
CA ASP A 336 9.98 13.20 11.29
C ASP A 336 8.47 12.96 11.41
N THR A 337 8.03 11.94 12.14
CA THR A 337 6.61 11.56 12.19
C THR A 337 5.83 12.37 13.21
N THR A 338 6.31 12.42 14.44
CA THR A 338 5.61 13.08 15.55
C THR A 338 6.55 13.95 16.39
N THR A 339 6.05 15.04 16.95
CA THR A 339 6.87 15.93 17.78
C THR A 339 6.06 16.73 18.78
N SER A 340 6.73 17.12 19.88
CA SER A 340 6.27 18.23 20.74
C SER A 340 6.65 19.61 20.18
N GLY A 341 7.51 19.67 19.16
CA GLY A 341 8.11 20.89 18.65
C GLY A 341 9.45 21.26 19.28
N LYS A 342 9.80 20.71 20.44
CA LYS A 342 11.02 21.08 21.18
C LYS A 342 12.31 20.76 20.43
N THR A 343 12.35 19.67 19.68
CA THR A 343 13.53 19.26 18.91
C THR A 343 13.93 20.33 17.90
N LEU A 344 12.96 20.86 17.14
CA LEU A 344 13.24 21.91 16.16
C LEU A 344 13.69 23.22 16.81
N VAL A 345 13.06 23.59 17.93
CA VAL A 345 13.45 24.79 18.70
C VAL A 345 14.92 24.69 19.13
N VAL A 346 15.31 23.59 19.79
CA VAL A 346 16.68 23.39 20.28
C VAL A 346 17.68 23.29 19.11
N LEU A 347 17.32 22.63 18.02
CA LEU A 347 18.15 22.56 16.82
C LEU A 347 18.39 23.96 16.23
N ASN A 348 17.36 24.77 16.08
CA ASN A 348 17.47 26.11 15.52
C ASN A 348 18.22 27.05 16.44
N ASP A 349 18.05 26.92 17.76
CA ASP A 349 18.85 27.68 18.76
C ASP A 349 20.35 27.33 18.65
N PHE A 350 20.67 26.05 18.54
CA PHE A 350 22.05 25.58 18.34
C PHE A 350 22.63 26.09 17.01
N LEU A 351 21.90 25.99 15.90
CA LEU A 351 22.34 26.49 14.59
C LEU A 351 22.58 28.01 14.63
N ARG A 352 21.68 28.78 15.21
CA ARG A 352 21.77 30.24 15.35
C ARG A 352 22.97 30.65 16.18
N THR A 353 23.20 29.97 17.30
CA THR A 353 24.37 30.22 18.18
C THR A 353 25.69 30.00 17.42
N ASN A 354 25.72 29.10 16.47
CA ASN A 354 26.88 28.81 15.62
C ASN A 354 26.89 29.63 14.32
N GLY A 355 26.08 30.68 14.18
CA GLY A 355 26.03 31.55 13.00
C GLY A 355 25.42 30.94 11.76
N CYS A 356 24.67 29.85 11.90
CA CYS A 356 24.00 29.14 10.78
C CYS A 356 22.55 29.58 10.63
N LYS A 357 21.99 29.36 9.43
CA LYS A 357 20.57 29.60 9.18
C LYS A 357 19.72 28.53 9.87
N GLU A 358 18.53 28.95 10.29
CA GLU A 358 17.54 28.05 10.85
C GLU A 358 16.96 27.13 9.77
N VAL A 359 16.56 25.93 10.18
CA VAL A 359 15.91 24.95 9.32
C VAL A 359 14.40 24.93 9.56
N THR A 360 13.65 24.48 8.58
CA THR A 360 12.21 24.19 8.71
C THR A 360 11.97 22.71 8.98
N ALA A 361 10.72 22.31 9.19
CA ALA A 361 10.40 20.92 9.50
C ALA A 361 9.10 20.47 8.83
N TYR A 362 9.03 19.16 8.57
CA TYR A 362 7.85 18.42 8.22
C TYR A 362 7.55 17.38 9.28
N TYR A 363 6.41 17.52 9.93
CA TYR A 363 5.92 16.57 10.92
C TYR A 363 4.47 16.20 10.61
N PHE A 364 4.12 14.96 10.88
CA PHE A 364 2.74 14.54 10.78
C PHE A 364 1.88 15.06 11.94
N ILE A 365 2.37 14.93 13.19
CA ILE A 365 1.68 15.42 14.39
C ILE A 365 2.57 16.35 15.20
N LEU A 366 2.03 17.52 15.52
CA LEU A 366 2.51 18.40 16.59
C LEU A 366 1.55 18.26 17.78
N TRP A 367 1.97 17.55 18.85
CA TRP A 367 1.06 17.05 19.88
C TRP A 367 1.08 17.81 21.21
N ASN A 368 1.98 18.77 21.40
CA ASN A 368 2.08 19.52 22.66
C ASN A 368 2.27 21.01 22.41
N LYS A 369 1.91 21.83 23.42
CA LYS A 369 2.31 23.22 23.47
C LYS A 369 3.68 23.28 24.13
N VAL A 370 4.68 23.69 23.40
CA VAL A 370 6.00 24.02 23.90
C VAL A 370 6.20 25.53 23.70
N ASP A 371 6.61 26.22 24.73
CA ASP A 371 6.95 27.64 24.63
C ASP A 371 8.12 27.82 23.65
N GLY A 372 8.06 28.86 22.83
CA GLY A 372 9.04 29.12 21.78
C GLY A 372 8.86 28.38 20.48
N VAL A 373 7.83 27.54 20.34
CA VAL A 373 7.51 26.88 19.03
C VAL A 373 7.00 27.93 18.06
N ASP A 374 7.80 28.22 17.04
CA ASP A 374 7.41 29.04 15.90
C ASP A 374 6.76 28.17 14.82
N ARG A 375 5.45 28.30 14.68
CA ARG A 375 4.66 27.51 13.73
C ARG A 375 4.95 27.81 12.27
N THR A 376 5.53 28.96 11.96
CA THR A 376 5.94 29.33 10.60
C THR A 376 7.11 28.47 10.10
N LYS A 377 7.81 27.79 10.98
CA LYS A 377 8.90 26.85 10.65
C LYS A 377 8.41 25.45 10.27
N TYR A 378 7.10 25.16 10.44
CA TYR A 378 6.52 23.87 10.05
C TYR A 378 5.83 24.00 8.71
N ASN A 379 6.36 23.31 7.70
CA ASN A 379 5.90 23.45 6.31
C ASN A 379 4.56 22.76 6.06
N VAL A 380 4.50 21.47 6.35
CA VAL A 380 3.25 20.69 6.33
C VAL A 380 3.16 19.98 7.68
N CYS A 381 2.43 20.58 8.59
CA CYS A 381 2.01 19.92 9.82
C CYS A 381 0.52 19.62 9.66
N VAL A 382 0.20 18.37 9.39
CA VAL A 382 -1.16 17.99 9.03
C VAL A 382 -2.09 18.07 10.23
N TYR A 383 -1.60 17.71 11.41
CA TYR A 383 -2.38 17.76 12.63
C TYR A 383 -1.64 18.46 13.75
N ASP A 384 -2.13 19.63 14.11
CA ASP A 384 -1.82 20.27 15.36
C ASP A 384 -2.80 19.78 16.42
N ALA A 385 -2.41 18.73 17.14
CA ALA A 385 -3.25 18.13 18.17
C ALA A 385 -3.55 19.11 19.33
N TYR A 386 -2.74 20.14 19.50
CA TYR A 386 -2.97 21.20 20.47
C TYR A 386 -4.08 22.16 20.01
N VAL A 387 -4.05 22.58 18.74
CA VAL A 387 -5.10 23.45 18.18
C VAL A 387 -6.42 22.71 18.08
N ALA A 388 -6.38 21.43 17.71
CA ALA A 388 -7.57 20.59 17.63
C ALA A 388 -8.15 20.20 19.01
N GLN A 389 -7.42 20.48 20.11
CA GLN A 389 -7.77 20.09 21.49
C GLN A 389 -8.18 18.63 21.65
N SER A 390 -7.71 17.77 20.78
CA SER A 390 -8.11 16.36 20.70
C SER A 390 -7.14 15.44 21.43
N ASN A 391 -7.59 14.84 22.53
CA ASN A 391 -6.83 13.79 23.22
C ASN A 391 -6.70 12.49 22.39
N ALA A 392 -7.53 12.27 21.38
CA ALA A 392 -7.44 11.10 20.52
C ALA A 392 -6.12 11.09 19.75
N TYR A 393 -5.69 12.23 19.21
CA TYR A 393 -4.41 12.36 18.49
C TYR A 393 -3.20 12.08 19.37
N LYS A 394 -3.22 12.46 20.64
CA LYS A 394 -2.11 12.19 21.57
C LYS A 394 -1.91 10.70 21.83
N ARG A 395 -2.99 9.91 21.79
CA ARG A 395 -2.95 8.47 22.04
C ARG A 395 -2.47 7.66 20.85
N ILE A 396 -2.75 8.14 19.63
CA ILE A 396 -2.34 7.44 18.41
C ILE A 396 -0.83 7.54 18.15
N ILE A 397 -0.12 8.48 18.78
CA ILE A 397 1.32 8.67 18.62
C ILE A 397 2.08 7.37 18.88
N SER A 398 1.76 6.66 19.95
CA SER A 398 2.43 5.39 20.27
C SER A 398 2.21 4.32 19.21
N VAL A 399 1.06 4.32 18.54
CA VAL A 399 0.77 3.39 17.42
C VAL A 399 1.61 3.76 16.20
N ILE A 400 1.69 5.05 15.87
CA ILE A 400 2.50 5.53 14.74
C ILE A 400 3.99 5.24 14.99
N GLU A 401 4.53 5.62 16.14
CA GLU A 401 5.95 5.43 16.44
C GLU A 401 6.35 3.95 16.50
N ASN A 402 5.51 3.09 17.04
CA ASN A 402 5.88 1.70 17.31
C ASN A 402 5.44 0.71 16.23
N PHE A 403 4.27 0.90 15.61
CA PHE A 403 3.77 -0.02 14.59
C PHE A 403 4.01 0.47 13.16
N PHE A 404 3.88 1.78 12.91
CA PHE A 404 4.09 2.33 11.57
C PHE A 404 5.57 2.59 11.32
N GLY A 405 6.26 3.18 12.31
CA GLY A 405 7.69 3.50 12.27
C GLY A 405 8.62 2.32 12.58
N LEU A 406 8.12 1.08 12.56
CA LEU A 406 8.87 -0.12 12.93
C LEU A 406 10.28 -0.14 12.33
N ASN A 407 11.30 -0.17 13.20
CA ASN A 407 12.70 -0.17 12.81
C ASN A 407 13.56 -0.88 13.86
N ASN A 408 14.79 -1.23 13.47
CA ASN A 408 15.81 -1.85 14.32
C ASN A 408 17.02 -0.95 14.53
N GLU A 409 16.88 0.36 14.32
CA GLU A 409 17.94 1.35 14.47
C GLU A 409 18.28 1.59 15.94
N GLN A 410 19.57 1.68 16.23
CA GLN A 410 20.04 2.01 17.56
C GLN A 410 19.81 3.50 17.88
N PRO A 411 19.46 3.86 19.14
CA PRO A 411 19.34 5.25 19.54
C PRO A 411 20.67 5.99 19.46
N THR A 412 20.70 7.13 18.78
CA THR A 412 21.83 8.05 18.82
C THR A 412 21.84 8.76 20.16
N VAL A 413 22.94 8.69 20.89
CA VAL A 413 23.08 9.29 22.24
C VAL A 413 24.07 10.43 22.30
N ASP A 414 24.96 10.54 21.30
CA ASP A 414 25.98 11.59 21.24
C ASP A 414 26.62 11.66 19.86
N TYR A 415 27.66 12.50 19.69
CA TYR A 415 28.54 12.55 18.53
C TYR A 415 30.00 12.49 18.98
N ALA A 416 30.85 11.83 18.19
CA ALA A 416 32.29 11.78 18.39
C ALA A 416 33.01 12.40 17.19
N LEU A 417 34.12 13.06 17.43
CA LEU A 417 35.01 13.61 16.43
C LEU A 417 36.34 12.83 16.48
N THR A 418 36.67 12.11 15.41
CA THR A 418 37.93 11.34 15.31
C THR A 418 38.59 11.68 13.98
N ASP A 419 39.82 12.16 14.03
CA ASP A 419 40.60 12.55 12.84
C ASP A 419 39.89 13.53 11.90
N GLY A 420 39.11 14.45 12.49
CA GLY A 420 38.33 15.45 11.75
C GLY A 420 37.00 14.95 11.15
N ILE A 421 36.66 13.67 11.34
CA ILE A 421 35.41 13.07 10.90
C ILE A 421 34.46 12.95 12.10
N ALA A 422 33.30 13.55 11.97
CA ALA A 422 32.26 13.46 12.99
C ALA A 422 31.30 12.30 12.70
N ALA A 423 31.01 11.50 13.71
CA ALA A 423 30.11 10.35 13.61
C ALA A 423 29.13 10.29 14.79
N PRO A 424 27.91 9.74 14.58
CA PRO A 424 26.98 9.49 15.67
C PRO A 424 27.50 8.41 16.62
N VAL A 425 27.25 8.58 17.90
CA VAL A 425 27.50 7.57 18.93
C VAL A 425 26.16 6.92 19.29
N PHE A 426 26.10 5.60 19.21
CA PHE A 426 24.91 4.83 19.48
C PHE A 426 24.90 4.28 20.91
N SER A 427 23.72 4.04 21.43
CA SER A 427 23.56 3.41 22.74
C SER A 427 23.87 1.92 22.64
N HIS A 428 24.84 1.46 23.41
CA HIS A 428 25.13 0.01 23.52
C HIS A 428 24.06 -0.78 24.29
N GLN A 429 23.08 -0.12 24.90
CA GLN A 429 22.03 -0.75 25.73
C GLN A 429 20.87 -1.34 24.93
N MET A 430 20.83 -1.15 23.62
CA MET A 430 19.85 -1.78 22.75
C MET A 430 20.58 -2.52 21.61
N MET A 431 21.30 -3.57 21.99
CA MET A 431 21.85 -4.49 21.01
C MET A 431 20.75 -5.34 20.40
N ALA A 432 20.95 -5.85 19.19
CA ALA A 432 20.04 -6.73 18.48
C ALA A 432 19.59 -7.98 19.29
N GLU A 433 20.33 -8.34 20.33
CA GLU A 433 19.96 -9.37 21.31
C GLU A 433 18.71 -9.04 22.11
N ASP A 434 18.33 -7.75 22.17
CA ASP A 434 17.13 -7.31 22.88
C ASP A 434 15.88 -7.22 22.00
N VAL A 435 16.04 -7.30 20.69
CA VAL A 435 14.98 -7.55 19.74
C VAL A 435 15.07 -9.04 19.32
N GLU A 436 14.97 -9.93 20.29
CA GLU A 436 14.47 -11.25 20.00
C GLU A 436 13.03 -11.10 19.51
N VAL A 437 12.90 -10.69 18.27
CA VAL A 437 11.74 -11.02 17.47
C VAL A 437 11.66 -12.54 17.55
N ARG A 438 10.62 -13.05 18.17
CA ARG A 438 10.38 -14.47 18.22
C ARG A 438 10.58 -15.04 16.83
N GLU A 439 11.61 -15.76 16.70
CA GLU A 439 12.24 -16.67 15.76
C GLU A 439 11.82 -16.74 14.29
N ASP A 440 10.70 -16.20 13.80
CA ASP A 440 10.23 -16.61 12.48
C ASP A 440 10.06 -15.50 11.43
N THR A 441 10.15 -14.23 11.78
CA THR A 441 9.95 -13.19 10.74
C THR A 441 10.70 -11.91 11.07
N ASP A 442 11.61 -11.52 10.20
CA ASP A 442 12.18 -10.17 10.23
C ASP A 442 11.12 -9.13 9.81
N TRP A 443 10.29 -8.77 10.76
CA TRP A 443 9.18 -7.82 10.60
C TRP A 443 9.64 -6.47 10.03
N VAL A 444 10.82 -6.02 10.40
CA VAL A 444 11.37 -4.74 9.93
C VAL A 444 11.69 -4.81 8.44
N THR A 445 12.36 -5.88 8.02
CA THR A 445 12.70 -6.08 6.60
C THR A 445 11.44 -6.29 5.75
N VAL A 446 10.48 -7.10 6.21
CA VAL A 446 9.21 -7.31 5.50
C VAL A 446 8.43 -5.99 5.40
N HIS A 447 8.31 -5.26 6.49
CA HIS A 447 7.63 -3.96 6.54
C HIS A 447 8.24 -2.97 5.53
N ARG A 448 9.56 -2.83 5.54
CA ARG A 448 10.31 -1.97 4.61
C ARG A 448 10.10 -2.39 3.15
N MET A 449 10.22 -3.70 2.87
CA MET A 449 10.01 -4.24 1.52
C MET A 449 8.62 -3.90 1.00
N LEU A 450 7.57 -4.17 1.79
CA LEU A 450 6.19 -3.89 1.41
C LEU A 450 5.95 -2.40 1.15
N LEU A 451 6.45 -1.53 2.03
CA LEU A 451 6.30 -0.08 1.87
C LEU A 451 7.02 0.43 0.62
N THR A 452 8.22 -0.07 0.33
CA THR A 452 8.97 0.35 -0.87
C THR A 452 8.33 -0.16 -2.15
N GLU A 453 7.85 -1.40 -2.19
CA GLU A 453 7.14 -1.94 -3.36
C GLU A 453 5.78 -1.23 -3.56
N TYR A 454 5.04 -0.98 -2.47
CA TYR A 454 3.80 -0.21 -2.54
C TYR A 454 4.07 1.20 -3.09
N ALA A 455 5.11 1.89 -2.62
CA ALA A 455 5.47 3.22 -3.10
C ALA A 455 5.82 3.23 -4.60
N LYS A 456 6.51 2.20 -5.12
CA LYS A 456 6.78 2.06 -6.56
C LYS A 456 5.48 2.01 -7.36
N ILE A 457 4.54 1.13 -6.96
CA ILE A 457 3.25 0.99 -7.64
C ILE A 457 2.41 2.27 -7.48
N PHE A 458 2.43 2.90 -6.31
CA PHE A 458 1.77 4.17 -6.05
C PHE A 458 2.21 5.27 -7.06
N MET A 459 3.52 5.37 -7.30
CA MET A 459 4.08 6.30 -8.27
C MET A 459 3.77 5.91 -9.71
N GLN A 460 3.88 4.63 -10.04
CA GLN A 460 3.59 4.07 -11.36
C GLN A 460 2.14 4.33 -11.79
N LEU A 461 1.20 4.17 -10.85
CA LEU A 461 -0.23 4.42 -11.05
C LEU A 461 -0.64 5.89 -10.92
N ARG A 462 0.32 6.82 -10.83
CA ARG A 462 0.09 8.26 -10.73
C ARG A 462 -0.80 8.70 -9.56
N LEU A 463 -0.88 7.88 -8.50
CA LEU A 463 -1.67 8.15 -7.30
C LEU A 463 -1.19 9.38 -6.54
N GLY A 464 0.06 9.78 -6.72
CA GLY A 464 0.62 11.01 -6.15
C GLY A 464 -0.18 12.27 -6.48
N ARG A 465 -0.80 12.36 -7.66
CA ARG A 465 -1.68 13.49 -8.02
C ARG A 465 -2.88 13.65 -7.09
N TYR A 466 -3.29 12.57 -6.44
CA TYR A 466 -4.42 12.49 -5.52
C TYR A 466 -3.97 12.33 -4.07
N ALA A 467 -2.68 12.53 -3.78
CA ALA A 467 -2.07 12.24 -2.48
C ALA A 467 -2.79 12.94 -1.32
N SER A 468 -3.18 14.21 -1.46
CA SER A 468 -3.92 14.93 -0.42
C SER A 468 -5.27 14.29 -0.12
N VAL A 469 -6.04 13.98 -1.16
CA VAL A 469 -7.36 13.36 -1.03
C VAL A 469 -7.27 11.94 -0.48
N ILE A 470 -6.27 11.16 -0.95
CA ILE A 470 -5.98 9.82 -0.44
C ILE A 470 -5.62 9.88 1.05
N PHE A 471 -4.75 10.82 1.42
CA PHE A 471 -4.32 11.01 2.79
C PHE A 471 -5.49 11.29 3.72
N GLU A 472 -6.35 12.25 3.38
CA GLU A 472 -7.50 12.66 4.19
C GLU A 472 -8.61 11.60 4.24
N ASN A 473 -8.96 11.02 3.11
CA ASN A 473 -10.12 10.15 2.99
C ASN A 473 -9.84 8.67 3.26
N ILE A 474 -8.64 8.21 3.00
CA ILE A 474 -8.23 6.82 3.22
C ILE A 474 -7.21 6.76 4.35
N GLY A 475 -6.03 7.34 4.18
CA GLY A 475 -4.91 7.23 5.11
C GLY A 475 -5.31 7.53 6.55
N ILE A 476 -5.75 8.75 6.80
CA ILE A 476 -6.12 9.20 8.15
C ILE A 476 -7.35 8.46 8.69
N LYS A 477 -8.41 8.34 7.88
CA LYS A 477 -9.65 7.70 8.35
C LYS A 477 -9.43 6.23 8.70
N THR A 478 -8.65 5.51 7.89
CA THR A 478 -8.32 4.10 8.16
C THR A 478 -7.44 3.97 9.40
N MET A 479 -6.43 4.84 9.54
CA MET A 479 -5.56 4.88 10.72
C MET A 479 -6.36 5.11 12.01
N PHE A 480 -7.27 6.09 12.02
CA PHE A 480 -8.10 6.35 13.21
C PHE A 480 -9.08 5.21 13.46
N HIS A 481 -9.69 4.66 12.42
CA HIS A 481 -10.58 3.51 12.58
C HIS A 481 -9.82 2.31 13.15
N PHE A 482 -8.61 2.04 12.65
CA PHE A 482 -7.74 1.00 13.20
C PHE A 482 -7.41 1.26 14.68
N TYR A 483 -7.10 2.50 15.06
CA TYR A 483 -6.80 2.84 16.44
C TYR A 483 -8.01 2.65 17.38
N GLU A 484 -9.18 3.17 16.99
CA GLU A 484 -10.38 3.18 17.84
C GLU A 484 -11.17 1.87 17.83
N LYS A 485 -11.20 1.20 16.68
CA LYS A 485 -11.99 -0.03 16.43
C LYS A 485 -11.19 -1.02 15.61
N PRO A 486 -10.03 -1.49 16.12
CA PRO A 486 -9.19 -2.39 15.35
C PRO A 486 -9.94 -3.69 15.04
N GLN A 487 -9.72 -4.22 13.87
CA GLN A 487 -10.19 -5.56 13.53
C GLN A 487 -9.37 -6.60 14.31
N LYS A 488 -10.06 -7.60 14.84
CA LYS A 488 -9.45 -8.64 15.68
C LYS A 488 -8.26 -9.33 15.01
N LEU A 489 -8.34 -9.55 13.70
CA LEU A 489 -7.30 -10.16 12.90
C LEU A 489 -5.96 -9.39 13.02
N TYR A 490 -5.98 -8.08 12.86
CA TYR A 490 -4.77 -7.24 12.96
C TYR A 490 -4.20 -7.18 14.37
N VAL A 491 -5.05 -7.02 15.38
CA VAL A 491 -4.56 -7.01 16.77
C VAL A 491 -3.99 -8.35 17.20
N GLN A 492 -4.50 -9.46 16.68
CA GLN A 492 -3.94 -10.78 16.91
C GLN A 492 -2.55 -10.93 16.27
N ALA A 493 -2.37 -10.43 15.05
CA ALA A 493 -1.07 -10.44 14.38
C ALA A 493 -0.04 -9.58 15.11
N LEU A 494 -0.46 -8.41 15.61
CA LEU A 494 0.41 -7.45 16.31
C LEU A 494 0.59 -7.78 17.81
N GLY A 495 -0.23 -8.68 18.37
CA GLY A 495 -0.28 -8.98 19.81
C GLY A 495 0.98 -9.61 20.39
N ASN A 496 1.91 -10.06 19.56
CA ASN A 496 3.21 -10.58 19.99
C ASN A 496 4.35 -9.55 19.94
N MET A 497 4.08 -8.33 19.48
CA MET A 497 5.08 -7.26 19.44
C MET A 497 5.31 -6.72 20.85
N TYR A 498 6.57 -6.59 21.22
CA TYR A 498 6.99 -6.06 22.51
C TYR A 498 8.17 -5.11 22.35
N PHE A 499 8.42 -4.32 23.38
CA PHE A 499 9.65 -3.55 23.52
C PHE A 499 10.23 -3.72 24.93
N LYS A 500 11.52 -3.49 25.08
CA LYS A 500 12.18 -3.42 26.38
C LYS A 500 12.39 -1.97 26.77
N ASP A 501 12.07 -1.63 28.00
CA ASP A 501 12.35 -0.30 28.53
C ASP A 501 13.84 -0.15 28.91
N LYS A 502 14.21 1.05 29.40
CA LYS A 502 15.59 1.35 29.81
C LYS A 502 16.11 0.49 30.97
N GLN A 503 15.23 -0.23 31.66
CA GLN A 503 15.52 -1.12 32.78
C GLN A 503 15.54 -2.59 32.34
N GLY A 504 15.30 -2.87 31.07
CA GLY A 504 15.25 -4.22 30.51
C GLY A 504 13.93 -4.94 30.72
N SER A 505 12.87 -4.26 31.22
CA SER A 505 11.55 -4.85 31.39
C SER A 505 10.84 -4.97 30.04
N ILE A 506 10.23 -6.13 29.79
CA ILE A 506 9.47 -6.40 28.57
C ILE A 506 8.06 -5.83 28.70
N HIS A 507 7.66 -5.03 27.73
CA HIS A 507 6.33 -4.44 27.64
C HIS A 507 5.66 -4.82 26.33
N LEU A 508 4.48 -5.41 26.40
CA LEU A 508 3.65 -5.69 25.23
C LEU A 508 2.87 -4.43 24.83
N TYR A 509 2.81 -4.14 23.53
CA TYR A 509 1.95 -3.06 23.02
C TYR A 509 0.47 -3.42 23.15
N ILE A 510 0.15 -4.71 23.01
CA ILE A 510 -1.21 -5.26 23.10
C ILE A 510 -1.18 -6.36 24.15
N GLU A 511 -1.89 -6.16 25.25
CA GLU A 511 -1.94 -7.10 26.36
C GLU A 511 -3.32 -7.74 26.47
N LYS A 512 -3.34 -9.01 26.87
CA LYS A 512 -4.60 -9.69 27.24
C LYS A 512 -5.13 -9.11 28.55
N ILE A 513 -6.38 -8.64 28.55
CA ILE A 513 -7.04 -8.13 29.76
C ILE A 513 -7.46 -9.30 30.63
N THR A 514 -6.68 -9.59 31.63
CA THR A 514 -6.94 -10.69 32.59
C THR A 514 -7.71 -10.23 33.82
N ASN A 515 -7.63 -8.94 34.17
CA ASN A 515 -8.34 -8.37 35.32
C ASN A 515 -9.51 -7.48 34.83
N PRO A 516 -10.78 -7.84 35.14
CA PRO A 516 -11.94 -7.07 34.76
C PRO A 516 -11.93 -5.60 35.23
N LEU A 517 -11.19 -5.27 36.30
CA LEU A 517 -11.06 -3.89 36.78
C LEU A 517 -10.32 -3.00 35.78
N HIS A 518 -9.54 -3.54 34.86
CA HIS A 518 -8.90 -2.79 33.78
C HIS A 518 -9.90 -2.31 32.71
N LEU A 519 -11.15 -2.75 32.75
CA LEU A 519 -12.22 -2.19 31.91
C LEU A 519 -12.67 -0.81 32.41
N LEU A 520 -12.40 -0.46 33.68
CA LEU A 520 -12.71 0.85 34.22
C LEU A 520 -11.74 1.93 33.70
N PRO A 521 -12.22 3.12 33.34
CA PRO A 521 -11.35 4.19 32.80
C PRO A 521 -10.16 4.55 33.68
N SER A 522 -10.34 4.51 35.02
CA SER A 522 -9.29 4.85 36.00
C SER A 522 -8.13 3.86 36.05
N ASN A 523 -8.33 2.63 35.56
CA ASN A 523 -7.37 1.53 35.67
C ASN A 523 -6.76 1.10 34.32
N ARG A 524 -6.95 1.89 33.28
CA ARG A 524 -6.41 1.63 31.93
C ARG A 524 -4.92 1.99 31.88
N LYS A 525 -4.07 1.05 32.23
CA LYS A 525 -2.60 1.23 32.21
C LYS A 525 -1.91 0.70 30.96
N MET A 526 -2.67 0.13 30.02
CA MET A 526 -2.14 -0.49 28.79
C MET A 526 -1.71 0.58 27.79
N ILE A 527 -0.67 0.30 27.01
CA ILE A 527 -0.13 1.21 25.99
C ILE A 527 -1.21 1.50 24.93
N TRP A 528 -1.86 0.45 24.42
CA TRP A 528 -3.00 0.59 23.53
C TRP A 528 -4.19 -0.19 24.08
N TRP A 529 -5.02 0.48 24.85
CA TRP A 529 -6.15 -0.14 25.54
C TRP A 529 -7.21 -0.69 24.56
N GLU A 530 -7.53 0.06 23.49
CA GLU A 530 -8.48 -0.36 22.47
C GLU A 530 -8.00 -1.65 21.76
N GLY A 531 -6.72 -1.73 21.41
CA GLY A 531 -6.11 -2.95 20.87
C GLY A 531 -6.21 -4.12 21.82
N SER A 532 -5.90 -3.94 23.10
CA SER A 532 -5.99 -4.96 24.13
C SER A 532 -7.43 -5.44 24.35
N LEU A 533 -8.41 -4.53 24.26
CA LEU A 533 -9.84 -4.86 24.34
C LEU A 533 -10.26 -5.80 23.21
N TYR A 534 -9.95 -5.47 21.96
CA TYR A 534 -10.29 -6.30 20.80
C TYR A 534 -9.46 -7.60 20.71
N TYR A 535 -8.25 -7.60 21.25
CA TYR A 535 -7.43 -8.79 21.39
C TYR A 535 -8.07 -9.79 22.36
N THR A 536 -8.67 -9.31 23.46
CA THR A 536 -9.19 -10.12 24.55
C THR A 536 -10.61 -10.60 24.33
N TYR A 537 -11.51 -9.70 23.92
CA TYR A 537 -12.95 -9.96 23.87
C TYR A 537 -13.49 -10.12 22.45
N PRO A 538 -14.59 -10.85 22.27
CA PRO A 538 -15.28 -10.89 20.98
C PRO A 538 -15.98 -9.56 20.71
N GLU A 539 -16.12 -9.22 19.45
CA GLU A 539 -16.66 -7.92 18.99
C GLU A 539 -18.08 -7.65 19.50
N TRP A 540 -18.93 -8.67 19.56
CA TRP A 540 -20.29 -8.51 20.07
C TRP A 540 -20.31 -8.03 21.54
N PHE A 541 -19.38 -8.50 22.37
CA PHE A 541 -19.25 -8.08 23.76
C PHE A 541 -18.83 -6.61 23.86
N ILE A 542 -17.89 -6.19 23.02
CA ILE A 542 -17.40 -4.80 22.95
C ILE A 542 -18.53 -3.87 22.50
N ASN A 543 -19.29 -4.28 21.49
CA ASN A 543 -20.42 -3.50 20.96
C ASN A 543 -21.54 -3.37 21.98
N LEU A 544 -21.82 -4.42 22.76
CA LEU A 544 -22.79 -4.37 23.87
C LEU A 544 -22.36 -3.35 24.93
N GLY A 545 -21.09 -3.37 25.34
CA GLY A 545 -20.54 -2.40 26.30
C GLY A 545 -20.62 -0.95 25.82
N ARG A 546 -20.38 -0.73 24.52
CA ARG A 546 -20.54 0.62 23.89
C ARG A 546 -21.99 1.08 23.87
N ALA A 547 -22.92 0.20 23.52
CA ALA A 547 -24.35 0.52 23.51
C ALA A 547 -24.87 0.87 24.92
N LEU A 548 -24.46 0.12 25.94
CA LEU A 548 -24.80 0.41 27.33
C LEU A 548 -24.23 1.76 27.80
N LYS A 549 -23.00 2.09 27.39
CA LYS A 549 -22.39 3.39 27.71
C LYS A 549 -23.14 4.54 27.04
N SER A 550 -23.54 4.40 25.78
CA SER A 550 -24.32 5.41 25.05
C SER A 550 -25.67 5.66 25.71
N LEU A 551 -26.36 4.59 26.14
CA LEU A 551 -27.63 4.70 26.89
C LEU A 551 -27.46 5.39 28.25
N ALA A 552 -26.32 5.18 28.93
CA ALA A 552 -26.04 5.83 30.22
C ALA A 552 -25.67 7.32 30.06
N GLN A 553 -25.18 7.73 28.91
CA GLN A 553 -24.84 9.13 28.60
C GLN A 553 -26.02 9.95 28.06
N SER A 554 -27.06 9.28 27.59
CA SER A 554 -28.29 9.91 27.08
C SER A 554 -29.37 10.14 28.19
N ARG A 555 -29.07 9.73 29.42
CA ARG A 555 -29.83 10.04 30.64
C ARG A 555 -29.07 11.10 31.45
#